data_4f8bba0ccd1a7d9babc9b6ac4a5b77ba
#
_entry.id   4f8bba0ccd1a7d9babc9b6ac4a5b77ba
#
_cell.length_a   1.000
_cell.length_b   1.000
_cell.length_c   1.000
_cell.angle_alpha   90.00
_cell.angle_beta   90.00
_cell.angle_gamma   90.00
#
_symmetry.space_group_name_H-M   'P 1'
#
loop_
_entity.id
_entity.type
_entity.pdbx_description
1 polymer ?
#
loop_
_entity_poly.entity_id
_entity_poly.type
_entity_poly.pdbx_seq_one_letter_code
_entity_poly.pdbx_strand_id
1 'polypeptide(L)'
;MSKRVVTCRCEDVLETELTEAIEAGNEDLESLKRYTGFGTGVCQGKSCVAHVGALLARLRPDARVEPFTARPPLAPVPMALLAAPDGPAWPALRGPRSRRLSAPRPTDEATR
;
A
#
# COMPACT_ATOMS: atom_id res chain seq x y z
N MET A 1 17.94 8.08 26.42
CA MET A 1 16.72 7.32 26.06
C MET A 1 16.65 7.20 24.55
N SER A 2 16.65 5.99 24.05
CA SER A 2 16.46 5.74 22.60
C SER A 2 15.05 6.14 22.21
N LYS A 3 14.94 7.07 21.30
CA LYS A 3 13.64 7.55 20.80
C LYS A 3 13.07 6.49 19.83
N ARG A 4 12.02 5.81 20.25
CA ARG A 4 11.35 4.84 19.39
C ARG A 4 10.51 5.58 18.37
N VAL A 5 10.86 5.42 17.09
CA VAL A 5 10.11 5.98 15.97
C VAL A 5 9.39 4.84 15.25
N VAL A 6 8.06 4.85 15.29
CA VAL A 6 7.22 3.89 14.57
C VAL A 6 7.05 4.39 13.14
N THR A 7 7.60 3.66 12.19
CA THR A 7 7.51 4.00 10.77
C THR A 7 6.28 3.36 10.11
N CYS A 8 6.02 2.10 10.40
CA CYS A 8 4.82 1.41 9.93
C CYS A 8 3.86 1.18 11.11
N ARG A 9 2.76 1.91 11.14
CA ARG A 9 1.78 1.85 12.23
C ARG A 9 0.91 0.60 12.20
N CYS A 10 0.63 0.07 11.01
CA CYS A 10 -0.21 -1.12 10.85
C CYS A 10 0.47 -2.39 11.35
N GLU A 11 1.81 -2.47 11.21
CA GLU A 11 2.62 -3.63 11.56
C GLU A 11 3.61 -3.34 12.70
N ASP A 12 3.52 -2.17 13.33
CA ASP A 12 4.39 -1.75 14.43
C ASP A 12 5.89 -1.82 14.13
N VAL A 13 6.28 -1.58 12.89
CA VAL A 13 7.70 -1.63 12.50
C VAL A 13 8.40 -0.31 12.85
N LEU A 14 9.47 -0.43 13.60
CA LEU A 14 10.28 0.70 14.05
C LEU A 14 11.34 1.10 13.01
N GLU A 15 11.75 2.37 13.04
CA GLU A 15 12.84 2.86 12.20
C GLU A 15 14.14 2.09 12.45
N THR A 16 14.38 1.70 13.71
CA THR A 16 15.57 0.90 14.07
C THR A 16 15.58 -0.47 13.41
N GLU A 17 14.44 -1.15 13.35
CA GLU A 17 14.30 -2.45 12.67
C GLU A 17 14.56 -2.33 11.18
N LEU A 18 14.07 -1.26 10.56
CA LEU A 18 14.34 -0.97 9.15
C LEU A 18 15.82 -0.66 8.89
N THR A 19 16.44 0.11 9.77
CA THR A 19 17.87 0.42 9.68
C THR A 19 18.71 -0.86 9.78
N GLU A 20 18.42 -1.71 10.74
CA GLU A 20 19.09 -3.02 10.90
C GLU A 20 18.90 -3.92 9.68
N ALA A 21 17.69 -3.94 9.12
CA ALA A 21 17.40 -4.69 7.91
C ALA A 21 18.18 -4.18 6.68
N ILE A 22 18.32 -2.88 6.55
CA ILE A 22 19.13 -2.26 5.47
C ILE A 22 20.60 -2.60 5.65
N GLU A 23 21.11 -2.53 6.87
CA GLU A 23 22.50 -2.90 7.20
C GLU A 23 22.77 -4.39 6.98
N ALA A 24 21.74 -5.24 7.16
CA ALA A 24 21.80 -6.67 6.89
C ALA A 24 21.84 -7.02 5.39
N GLY A 25 21.68 -6.05 4.50
CA GLY A 25 21.81 -6.24 3.05
C GLY A 25 20.54 -6.13 2.24
N ASN A 26 19.44 -5.70 2.83
CA ASN A 26 18.19 -5.45 2.09
C ASN A 26 18.25 -4.05 1.45
N GLU A 27 18.52 -4.00 0.15
CA GLU A 27 18.81 -2.76 -0.58
C GLU A 27 17.64 -2.20 -1.40
N ASP A 28 16.48 -2.84 -1.35
CA ASP A 28 15.27 -2.42 -2.05
C ASP A 28 14.03 -2.55 -1.16
N LEU A 29 12.97 -1.83 -1.53
CA LEU A 29 11.74 -1.80 -0.73
C LEU A 29 11.01 -3.16 -0.71
N GLU A 30 11.12 -3.96 -1.75
CA GLU A 30 10.49 -5.28 -1.81
C GLU A 30 11.15 -6.26 -0.81
N SER A 31 12.48 -6.30 -0.75
CA SER A 31 13.21 -7.13 0.21
C SER A 31 13.01 -6.65 1.64
N LEU A 32 13.00 -5.33 1.87
CA LEU A 32 12.68 -4.75 3.18
C LEU A 32 11.28 -5.12 3.65
N LYS A 33 10.30 -5.08 2.75
CA LYS A 33 8.93 -5.50 3.05
C LYS A 33 8.87 -6.96 3.47
N ARG A 34 9.55 -7.83 2.76
CA ARG A 34 9.59 -9.27 3.07
C ARG A 34 10.31 -9.55 4.39
N TYR A 35 11.35 -8.80 4.68
CA TYR A 35 12.15 -8.98 5.88
C TYR A 35 11.49 -8.43 7.14
N THR A 36 10.91 -7.24 7.09
CA THR A 36 10.35 -6.53 8.26
C THR A 36 8.83 -6.59 8.36
N GLY A 37 8.14 -6.85 7.28
CA GLY A 37 6.68 -6.82 7.22
C GLY A 37 6.07 -5.42 7.05
N PHE A 38 6.89 -4.36 6.92
CA PHE A 38 6.31 -3.04 6.66
C PHE A 38 5.49 -3.05 5.37
N GLY A 39 4.43 -2.29 5.33
CA GLY A 39 3.59 -2.16 4.13
C GLY A 39 2.64 -3.31 3.88
N THR A 40 2.63 -4.35 4.72
CA THR A 40 1.75 -5.52 4.58
C THR A 40 0.44 -5.40 5.36
N GLY A 41 0.31 -4.38 6.19
CA GLY A 41 -0.87 -4.15 7.01
C GLY A 41 -2.08 -3.64 6.22
N VAL A 42 -3.13 -3.28 6.92
CA VAL A 42 -4.43 -2.89 6.33
C VAL A 42 -4.35 -1.69 5.38
N CYS A 43 -3.40 -0.78 5.57
CA CYS A 43 -3.22 0.37 4.68
C CYS A 43 -2.39 0.05 3.42
N GLN A 44 -1.76 -1.12 3.34
CA GLN A 44 -0.95 -1.54 2.18
C GLN A 44 0.14 -0.53 1.78
N GLY A 45 0.86 -0.01 2.78
CA GLY A 45 1.99 0.88 2.57
C GLY A 45 1.67 2.34 2.28
N LYS A 46 0.41 2.74 2.26
CA LYS A 46 0.01 4.13 1.94
C LYS A 46 0.58 5.17 2.91
N SER A 47 0.83 4.76 4.16
CA SER A 47 1.40 5.65 5.19
C SER A 47 2.93 5.57 5.27
N CYS A 48 3.51 4.39 5.12
CA CYS A 48 4.92 4.15 5.44
C CYS A 48 5.86 4.14 4.23
N VAL A 49 5.39 3.82 3.02
CA VAL A 49 6.28 3.60 1.88
C VAL A 49 7.18 4.80 1.56
N ALA A 50 6.65 6.01 1.66
CA ALA A 50 7.42 7.23 1.43
C ALA A 50 8.52 7.43 2.48
N HIS A 51 8.22 7.15 3.74
CA HIS A 51 9.18 7.27 4.85
C HIS A 51 10.29 6.22 4.76
N VAL A 52 9.93 4.97 4.45
CA VAL A 52 10.90 3.88 4.27
C VAL A 52 11.77 4.15 3.04
N GLY A 53 11.19 4.64 1.96
CA GLY A 53 11.93 5.04 0.77
C GLY A 53 12.96 6.15 1.06
N ALA A 54 12.56 7.16 1.83
CA ALA A 54 13.47 8.23 2.24
C ALA A 54 14.58 7.72 3.17
N LEU A 55 14.28 6.81 4.09
CA LEU A 55 15.27 6.17 4.96
C LEU A 55 16.27 5.36 4.14
N LEU A 56 15.80 4.55 3.20
CA LEU A 56 16.66 3.76 2.31
C LEU A 56 17.59 4.66 1.48
N ALA A 57 17.06 5.71 0.88
CA ALA A 57 17.85 6.68 0.11
C ALA A 57 18.92 7.38 0.95
N ARG A 58 18.62 7.64 2.23
CA ARG A 58 19.57 8.25 3.16
C ARG A 58 20.70 7.32 3.56
N LEU A 59 20.37 6.04 3.83
CA LEU A 59 21.36 5.05 4.28
C LEU A 59 22.11 4.39 3.13
N ARG A 60 21.50 4.31 1.97
CA ARG A 60 22.06 3.74 0.74
C ARG A 60 21.83 4.70 -0.44
N PRO A 61 22.69 5.73 -0.60
CA PRO A 61 22.51 6.73 -1.67
C PRO A 61 22.51 6.16 -3.10
N ASP A 62 23.16 5.02 -3.30
CA ASP A 62 23.24 4.30 -4.58
C ASP A 62 22.06 3.36 -4.81
N ALA A 63 21.22 3.13 -3.80
CA ALA A 63 20.09 2.24 -3.93
C ALA A 63 19.00 2.86 -4.83
N ARG A 64 18.43 2.04 -5.69
CA ARG A 64 17.30 2.45 -6.50
C ARG A 64 16.02 2.32 -5.68
N VAL A 65 15.46 3.46 -5.33
CA VAL A 65 14.23 3.50 -4.54
C VAL A 65 13.02 3.39 -5.48
N GLU A 66 12.51 2.19 -5.61
CA GLU A 66 11.28 1.91 -6.36
C GLU A 66 10.20 1.40 -5.41
N PRO A 67 8.93 1.75 -5.64
CA PRO A 67 7.84 1.19 -4.85
C PRO A 67 7.80 -0.34 -4.94
N PHE A 68 7.45 -1.00 -3.86
CA PHE A 68 7.23 -2.43 -3.89
C PHE A 68 5.95 -2.78 -4.67
N THR A 69 5.85 -4.01 -5.13
CA THR A 69 4.67 -4.50 -5.86
C THR A 69 3.42 -4.47 -4.95
N ALA A 70 2.46 -3.65 -5.32
CA ALA A 70 1.16 -3.63 -4.67
C ALA A 70 0.33 -4.84 -5.10
N ARG A 71 -0.33 -5.48 -4.15
CA ARG A 71 -1.17 -6.66 -4.41
C ARG A 71 -2.60 -6.40 -3.96
N PRO A 72 -3.61 -6.68 -4.80
CA PRO A 72 -5.01 -6.58 -4.39
C PRO A 72 -5.34 -7.57 -3.25
N PRO A 73 -6.28 -7.24 -2.38
CA PRO A 73 -6.99 -5.97 -2.27
C PRO A 73 -6.13 -4.86 -1.65
N LEU A 74 -6.17 -3.65 -2.19
CA LEU A 74 -5.41 -2.49 -1.71
C LEU A 74 -6.07 -1.80 -0.50
N ALA A 75 -7.26 -2.19 -0.18
CA ALA A 75 -8.03 -1.75 0.98
C ALA A 75 -8.77 -2.96 1.57
N PRO A 76 -9.07 -2.94 2.86
CA PRO A 76 -9.82 -4.03 3.48
C PRO A 76 -11.16 -4.28 2.77
N VAL A 77 -11.44 -5.55 2.48
CA VAL A 77 -12.66 -6.01 1.82
C VAL A 77 -13.32 -7.06 2.70
N PRO A 78 -14.64 -6.99 2.94
CA PRO A 78 -15.35 -8.04 3.69
C PRO A 78 -15.21 -9.41 3.01
N MET A 79 -14.88 -10.43 3.79
CA MET A 79 -14.74 -11.80 3.28
C MET A 79 -16.01 -12.31 2.60
N ALA A 80 -17.18 -11.87 3.06
CA ALA A 80 -18.44 -12.22 2.45
C ALA A 80 -18.54 -11.81 0.98
N LEU A 81 -17.95 -10.67 0.61
CA LEU A 81 -17.92 -10.22 -0.79
C LEU A 81 -16.99 -11.08 -1.64
N LEU A 82 -15.88 -11.55 -1.08
CA LEU A 82 -14.94 -12.41 -1.77
C LEU A 82 -15.49 -13.83 -1.93
N ALA A 83 -16.21 -14.34 -0.92
CA ALA A 83 -16.77 -15.69 -0.92
C ALA A 83 -18.01 -15.81 -1.82
N ALA A 84 -18.78 -14.76 -1.98
CA ALA A 84 -20.03 -14.76 -2.75
C ALA A 84 -20.15 -13.46 -3.57
N PRO A 85 -19.35 -13.28 -4.63
CA PRO A 85 -19.36 -12.07 -5.44
C PRO A 85 -20.70 -11.80 -6.13
N ASP A 86 -21.48 -12.83 -6.37
CA ASP A 86 -22.83 -12.73 -6.94
C ASP A 86 -23.94 -12.75 -5.88
N GLY A 87 -23.55 -12.71 -4.61
CA GLY A 87 -24.48 -12.65 -3.47
C GLY A 87 -25.25 -11.33 -3.37
N PRO A 88 -26.23 -11.26 -2.44
CA PRO A 88 -27.12 -10.09 -2.33
C PRO A 88 -26.42 -8.76 -2.10
N ALA A 89 -25.30 -8.76 -1.38
CA ALA A 89 -24.55 -7.54 -1.08
C ALA A 89 -23.76 -6.99 -2.27
N TRP A 90 -23.35 -7.87 -3.18
CA TRP A 90 -22.51 -7.50 -4.32
C TRP A 90 -23.22 -6.58 -5.32
N PRO A 91 -24.43 -6.85 -5.75
CA PRO A 91 -25.17 -5.96 -6.64
C PRO A 91 -25.42 -4.57 -6.05
N ALA A 92 -25.68 -4.50 -4.73
CA ALA A 92 -25.87 -3.22 -4.04
C ALA A 92 -24.61 -2.34 -4.06
N LEU A 93 -23.44 -2.93 -3.96
CA LEU A 93 -22.18 -2.21 -4.08
C LEU A 93 -21.84 -1.79 -5.51
N ARG A 94 -22.25 -2.59 -6.48
CA ARG A 94 -22.04 -2.27 -7.91
C ARG A 94 -22.96 -1.17 -8.42
N GLY A 95 -24.20 -1.18 -8.01
CA GLY A 95 -25.24 -0.31 -8.56
C GLY A 95 -24.88 1.19 -8.63
N PRO A 96 -24.51 1.82 -7.52
CA PRO A 96 -24.19 3.25 -7.53
C PRO A 96 -22.89 3.61 -8.28
N ARG A 97 -21.90 2.72 -8.23
CA ARG A 97 -20.60 2.96 -8.86
C ARG A 97 -20.64 2.73 -10.37
N SER A 98 -21.33 1.70 -10.81
CA SER A 98 -21.48 1.43 -12.24
C SER A 98 -22.23 2.54 -12.95
N ARG A 99 -23.23 3.15 -12.32
CA ARG A 99 -23.92 4.32 -12.87
C ARG A 99 -23.03 5.53 -13.02
N ARG A 100 -22.09 5.76 -12.07
CA ARG A 100 -21.16 6.90 -12.17
C ARG A 100 -20.10 6.70 -13.24
N LEU A 101 -19.65 5.46 -13.44
CA LEU A 101 -18.66 5.15 -14.46
C LEU A 101 -19.25 5.11 -15.87
N SER A 102 -20.54 4.80 -15.99
CA SER A 102 -21.24 4.78 -17.28
C SER A 102 -21.90 6.10 -17.66
N ALA A 103 -21.95 7.07 -16.74
CA ALA A 103 -22.42 8.41 -17.09
C ALA A 103 -21.41 9.07 -18.05
N PRO A 104 -21.82 9.49 -19.25
CA PRO A 104 -20.94 10.22 -20.14
C PRO A 104 -20.43 11.48 -19.45
N ARG A 105 -19.13 11.74 -19.57
CA ARG A 105 -18.56 12.97 -19.02
C ARG A 105 -19.10 14.16 -19.82
N PRO A 106 -19.39 15.29 -19.16
CA PRO A 106 -19.87 16.48 -19.87
C PRO A 106 -18.97 16.93 -21.02
N THR A 107 -17.69 16.58 -20.96
CA THR A 107 -16.72 16.87 -22.01
C THR A 107 -16.89 15.98 -23.26
N ASP A 108 -17.55 14.82 -23.15
CA ASP A 108 -17.72 13.92 -24.28
C ASP A 108 -18.85 14.39 -25.21
N GLU A 109 -19.78 15.20 -24.71
CA GLU A 109 -20.83 15.85 -25.51
C GLU A 109 -20.32 17.09 -26.26
N ALA A 110 -19.30 17.77 -25.72
CA ALA A 110 -18.75 18.99 -26.30
C ALA A 110 -17.77 18.72 -27.49
N THR A 111 -17.36 17.46 -27.70
CA THR A 111 -16.39 17.05 -28.73
C THR A 111 -17.02 16.30 -29.89
N ARG A 112 -18.35 16.21 -29.95
CA ARG A 112 -19.08 15.59 -31.08
C ARG A 112 -19.63 16.64 -32.02
#